data_67d1b1417092f734835d348449e28ed4
#
_entry.id   67d1b1417092f734835d348449e28ed4
#
_cell.length_a   1.000
_cell.length_b   1.000
_cell.length_c   1.000
_cell.angle_alpha   90.00
_cell.angle_beta   90.00
_cell.angle_gamma   90.00
#
_symmetry.space_group_name_H-M   'P 1'
#
loop_
_entity.id
_entity.type
_entity.pdbx_description
1 polymer ?
#
loop_
_entity_poly.entity_id
_entity_poly.type
_entity_poly.pdbx_seq_one_letter_code
_entity_poly.pdbx_strand_id
1 'polypeptide(L)'
;RAWRIVQTNLREIDMADMNAEQYVRELQEFNANTVIINTGGIAASYESNIPFHTRNRHLTGDSLKTVINACKEAGIRVISRVDFSKVRAPLYEQHPEWAYVSPKGEIIDYHGLIHMCFNSDYQQKIALDIIREIIRDINPDGLFLNMGGYSVALDYTKGYQGICQCENCRKRFHDLFGLELPKEDDPDDPIYQKYKEFQNITVNEYHKNIKELIAEENPELLFFPIDMLRGEVGTFFDGADENNYMYKGSELLKLEKYSSPEKVASVTSVDFIDMWYRHAAVSPNEQELRLAQMLSNGGFADFY
;
A
#
# COMPACT_ATOMS: atom_id res chain seq x y z
N ARG A 1 10.87 -16.43 -15.44
CA ARG A 1 11.62 -16.73 -14.20
C ARG A 1 10.69 -16.54 -13.01
N ALA A 2 10.82 -17.39 -11.99
CA ALA A 2 10.08 -17.21 -10.74
C ALA A 2 10.43 -15.85 -10.10
N TRP A 3 9.44 -15.21 -9.49
CA TRP A 3 9.65 -13.97 -8.76
C TRP A 3 10.40 -14.26 -7.45
N ARG A 4 11.28 -13.38 -7.06
CA ARG A 4 11.92 -13.33 -5.74
C ARG A 4 11.90 -11.87 -5.33
N ILE A 5 10.89 -11.54 -4.54
CA ILE A 5 10.55 -10.17 -4.16
C ILE A 5 11.19 -9.85 -2.82
N VAL A 6 11.78 -8.68 -2.73
CA VAL A 6 12.16 -8.04 -1.47
C VAL A 6 11.45 -6.68 -1.40
N GLN A 7 10.70 -6.43 -0.35
CA GLN A 7 10.17 -5.11 -0.08
C GLN A 7 11.06 -4.42 0.96
N THR A 8 11.62 -3.29 0.58
CA THR A 8 12.34 -2.42 1.51
C THR A 8 11.42 -1.31 2.00
N ASN A 9 11.16 -1.30 3.31
CA ASN A 9 10.26 -0.31 3.91
C ASN A 9 11.06 0.95 4.30
N LEU A 10 11.62 1.61 3.30
CA LEU A 10 12.48 2.78 3.49
C LEU A 10 11.71 3.89 4.21
N ARG A 11 12.38 4.49 5.19
CA ARG A 11 11.92 5.69 5.87
C ARG A 11 12.30 6.92 5.06
N GLU A 12 11.67 8.04 5.33
CA GLU A 12 12.04 9.31 4.66
C GLU A 12 13.50 9.69 4.85
N ILE A 13 14.07 9.42 6.05
CA ILE A 13 15.48 9.74 6.37
C ILE A 13 16.47 8.93 5.51
N ASP A 14 16.09 7.75 5.06
CA ASP A 14 16.97 6.89 4.28
C ASP A 14 17.31 7.52 2.90
N MET A 15 16.51 8.50 2.44
CA MET A 15 16.79 9.25 1.21
C MET A 15 17.95 10.25 1.33
N ALA A 16 18.50 10.47 2.54
CA ALA A 16 19.57 11.43 2.77
C ALA A 16 20.91 10.98 2.17
N ASP A 17 21.19 9.67 2.23
CA ASP A 17 22.51 9.11 1.90
C ASP A 17 22.46 7.69 1.32
N MET A 18 21.42 7.35 0.54
CA MET A 18 21.31 6.03 -0.08
C MET A 18 22.52 5.72 -0.98
N ASN A 19 23.18 4.60 -0.70
CA ASN A 19 24.25 4.08 -1.53
C ASN A 19 23.70 3.04 -2.52
N ALA A 20 23.56 3.43 -3.78
CA ALA A 20 22.98 2.59 -4.82
C ALA A 20 23.76 1.29 -5.08
N GLU A 21 25.09 1.35 -5.05
CA GLU A 21 25.94 0.16 -5.27
C GLU A 21 25.76 -0.85 -4.12
N GLN A 22 25.76 -0.38 -2.89
CA GLN A 22 25.54 -1.22 -1.72
C GLN A 22 24.12 -1.83 -1.77
N TYR A 23 23.12 -1.03 -2.06
CA TYR A 23 21.72 -1.48 -2.12
C TYR A 23 21.53 -2.59 -3.14
N VAL A 24 22.09 -2.43 -4.35
CA VAL A 24 22.04 -3.46 -5.39
C VAL A 24 22.80 -4.72 -4.98
N ARG A 25 23.98 -4.59 -4.38
CA ARG A 25 24.77 -5.73 -3.89
C ARG A 25 23.98 -6.54 -2.85
N GLU A 26 23.36 -5.89 -1.88
CA GLU A 26 22.56 -6.56 -0.86
C GLU A 26 21.34 -7.29 -1.48
N LEU A 27 20.66 -6.70 -2.44
CA LEU A 27 19.57 -7.37 -3.17
C LEU A 27 20.08 -8.60 -3.95
N GLN A 28 21.28 -8.52 -4.53
CA GLN A 28 21.90 -9.65 -5.23
C GLN A 28 22.33 -10.76 -4.27
N GLU A 29 22.84 -10.44 -3.10
CA GLU A 29 23.15 -11.40 -2.03
C GLU A 29 21.91 -12.14 -1.56
N PHE A 30 20.76 -11.43 -1.46
CA PHE A 30 19.43 -12.01 -1.24
C PHE A 30 18.92 -12.83 -2.45
N ASN A 31 19.64 -12.82 -3.56
CA ASN A 31 19.20 -13.40 -4.83
C ASN A 31 17.83 -12.83 -5.29
N ALA A 32 17.52 -11.61 -4.92
CA ALA A 32 16.31 -10.91 -5.35
C ALA A 32 16.36 -10.60 -6.85
N ASN A 33 15.20 -10.68 -7.52
CA ASN A 33 15.08 -10.23 -8.91
C ASN A 33 13.97 -9.16 -9.08
N THR A 34 13.38 -8.78 -7.97
CA THR A 34 12.34 -7.74 -7.90
C THR A 34 12.42 -7.07 -6.54
N VAL A 35 12.39 -5.74 -6.54
CA VAL A 35 12.32 -4.94 -5.31
C VAL A 35 11.06 -4.08 -5.33
N ILE A 36 10.40 -3.97 -4.16
CA ILE A 36 9.34 -3.00 -3.91
C ILE A 36 9.96 -1.87 -3.08
N ILE A 37 9.94 -0.65 -3.61
CA ILE A 37 10.58 0.52 -3.00
C ILE A 37 9.60 1.69 -2.85
N ASN A 38 9.65 2.39 -1.71
CA ASN A 38 8.81 3.57 -1.47
C ASN A 38 9.20 4.70 -2.43
N THR A 39 8.23 5.20 -3.20
CA THR A 39 8.46 6.24 -4.21
C THR A 39 7.72 7.53 -3.91
N GLY A 40 6.42 7.43 -3.59
CA GLY A 40 5.59 8.62 -3.41
C GLY A 40 4.31 8.36 -2.61
N GLY A 41 3.44 9.34 -2.60
CA GLY A 41 2.18 9.38 -1.87
C GLY A 41 2.28 10.30 -0.66
N ILE A 42 2.51 9.79 0.56
CA ILE A 42 2.65 10.64 1.77
C ILE A 42 3.76 11.68 1.60
N ALA A 43 4.88 11.29 0.98
CA ALA A 43 5.97 12.18 0.61
C ALA A 43 6.60 11.72 -0.72
N ALA A 44 7.00 12.67 -1.54
CA ALA A 44 7.76 12.44 -2.75
C ALA A 44 9.23 12.18 -2.41
N SER A 45 9.73 10.98 -2.72
CA SER A 45 11.16 10.66 -2.61
C SER A 45 11.93 10.94 -3.92
N TYR A 46 11.38 11.80 -4.76
CA TYR A 46 11.94 12.34 -6.00
C TYR A 46 11.48 13.80 -6.16
N GLU A 47 12.07 14.56 -7.09
CA GLU A 47 11.62 15.93 -7.38
C GLU A 47 10.29 15.88 -8.15
N SER A 48 9.19 16.11 -7.43
CA SER A 48 7.83 16.13 -7.99
C SER A 48 7.44 17.53 -8.41
N ASN A 49 6.72 17.63 -9.53
CA ASN A 49 6.12 18.89 -10.02
C ASN A 49 4.67 19.07 -9.54
N ILE A 50 4.11 18.12 -8.81
CA ILE A 50 2.73 18.19 -8.31
C ILE A 50 2.70 19.02 -7.02
N PRO A 51 1.98 20.16 -6.98
CA PRO A 51 1.99 21.08 -5.82
C PRO A 51 1.53 20.42 -4.51
N PHE A 52 0.68 19.41 -4.62
CA PHE A 52 0.09 18.68 -3.48
C PHE A 52 0.87 17.43 -3.09
N HIS A 53 2.01 17.15 -3.71
CA HIS A 53 2.89 16.05 -3.38
C HIS A 53 4.04 16.56 -2.53
N THR A 54 3.92 16.43 -1.20
CA THR A 54 4.90 16.95 -0.26
C THR A 54 6.27 16.34 -0.51
N ARG A 55 7.27 17.17 -0.80
CA ARG A 55 8.65 16.72 -0.97
C ARG A 55 9.19 16.09 0.31
N ASN A 56 9.84 14.95 0.21
CA ASN A 56 10.58 14.35 1.32
C ASN A 56 11.70 15.31 1.76
N ARG A 57 11.63 15.78 3.01
CA ARG A 57 12.59 16.75 3.57
C ARG A 57 14.03 16.24 3.65
N HIS A 58 14.24 14.94 3.60
CA HIS A 58 15.55 14.29 3.66
C HIS A 58 16.09 13.93 2.26
N LEU A 59 15.32 14.19 1.21
CA LEU A 59 15.76 13.89 -0.15
C LEU A 59 16.99 14.72 -0.52
N THR A 60 18.08 14.05 -0.89
CA THR A 60 19.32 14.64 -1.35
C THR A 60 19.51 14.31 -2.84
N GLY A 61 19.50 15.34 -3.69
CA GLY A 61 19.62 15.16 -5.14
C GLY A 61 18.62 14.16 -5.68
N ASP A 62 19.05 13.32 -6.62
CA ASP A 62 18.25 12.27 -7.25
C ASP A 62 18.52 10.87 -6.64
N SER A 63 18.74 10.79 -5.32
CA SER A 63 19.15 9.54 -4.65
C SER A 63 18.25 8.35 -4.97
N LEU A 64 16.94 8.50 -4.95
CA LEU A 64 16.00 7.43 -5.30
C LEU A 64 16.13 7.01 -6.77
N LYS A 65 16.17 7.95 -7.71
CA LYS A 65 16.33 7.65 -9.15
C LYS A 65 17.65 6.92 -9.42
N THR A 66 18.71 7.33 -8.73
CA THR A 66 20.02 6.67 -8.83
C THR A 66 19.94 5.20 -8.41
N VAL A 67 19.30 4.91 -7.27
CA VAL A 67 19.08 3.54 -6.79
C VAL A 67 18.20 2.74 -7.75
N ILE A 68 17.11 3.30 -8.24
CA ILE A 68 16.22 2.63 -9.19
C ILE A 68 16.93 2.29 -10.49
N ASN A 69 17.72 3.22 -11.04
CA ASN A 69 18.48 2.98 -12.26
C ASN A 69 19.53 1.87 -12.05
N ALA A 70 20.24 1.89 -10.93
CA ALA A 70 21.21 0.84 -10.60
C ALA A 70 20.55 -0.55 -10.47
N CYS A 71 19.35 -0.63 -9.86
CA CYS A 71 18.58 -1.87 -9.80
C CYS A 71 18.23 -2.38 -11.21
N LYS A 72 17.75 -1.51 -12.09
CA LYS A 72 17.40 -1.86 -13.47
C LYS A 72 18.62 -2.33 -14.27
N GLU A 73 19.75 -1.64 -14.16
CA GLU A 73 21.01 -2.02 -14.80
C GLU A 73 21.50 -3.39 -14.32
N ALA A 74 21.24 -3.73 -13.05
CA ALA A 74 21.52 -5.04 -12.47
C ALA A 74 20.49 -6.13 -12.85
N GLY A 75 19.47 -5.81 -13.65
CA GLY A 75 18.41 -6.72 -14.05
C GLY A 75 17.39 -7.02 -12.94
N ILE A 76 17.29 -6.17 -11.94
CA ILE A 76 16.32 -6.24 -10.84
C ILE A 76 15.12 -5.36 -11.22
N ARG A 77 13.90 -5.95 -11.24
CA ARG A 77 12.67 -5.21 -11.47
C ARG A 77 12.35 -4.31 -10.29
N VAL A 78 11.80 -3.14 -10.57
CA VAL A 78 11.44 -2.14 -9.57
C VAL A 78 9.94 -1.93 -9.56
N ILE A 79 9.30 -2.18 -8.42
CA ILE A 79 7.91 -1.89 -8.16
C ILE A 79 7.85 -0.64 -7.28
N SER A 80 7.25 0.43 -7.79
CA SER A 80 7.01 1.66 -7.02
C SER A 80 5.89 1.45 -6.02
N ARG A 81 6.19 1.55 -4.73
CA ARG A 81 5.19 1.56 -3.66
C ARG A 81 4.74 3.00 -3.40
N VAL A 82 3.43 3.21 -3.47
CA VAL A 82 2.79 4.50 -3.18
C VAL A 82 1.75 4.35 -2.06
N ASP A 83 1.58 5.40 -1.27
CA ASP A 83 0.63 5.43 -0.15
C ASP A 83 -0.08 6.78 -0.11
N PHE A 84 -1.35 6.81 -0.48
CA PHE A 84 -2.18 8.01 -0.47
C PHE A 84 -3.14 8.06 0.72
N SER A 85 -2.97 7.18 1.70
CA SER A 85 -3.84 7.13 2.87
C SER A 85 -3.71 8.33 3.79
N LYS A 86 -2.59 9.04 3.74
CA LYS A 86 -2.24 10.13 4.66
C LYS A 86 -1.53 11.26 3.95
N VAL A 87 -1.63 12.45 4.54
CA VAL A 87 -0.79 13.61 4.18
C VAL A 87 -0.17 14.20 5.44
N ARG A 88 0.83 15.07 5.28
CA ARG A 88 1.39 15.84 6.38
C ARG A 88 0.48 16.99 6.80
N ALA A 89 0.50 17.35 8.08
CA ALA A 89 -0.32 18.40 8.66
C ALA A 89 -0.35 19.70 7.86
N PRO A 90 0.75 20.25 7.31
CA PRO A 90 0.69 21.49 6.52
C PRO A 90 -0.17 21.41 5.25
N LEU A 91 -0.28 20.23 4.62
CA LEU A 91 -1.18 20.05 3.49
C LEU A 91 -2.64 19.89 3.94
N TYR A 92 -2.86 19.18 5.03
CA TYR A 92 -4.19 19.10 5.64
C TYR A 92 -4.72 20.47 6.05
N GLU A 93 -3.89 21.35 6.63
CA GLU A 93 -4.30 22.70 7.03
C GLU A 93 -4.81 23.53 5.84
N GLN A 94 -4.30 23.27 4.64
CA GLN A 94 -4.76 23.91 3.40
C GLN A 94 -6.01 23.25 2.82
N HIS A 95 -6.20 21.95 3.06
CA HIS A 95 -7.25 21.12 2.47
C HIS A 95 -7.92 20.20 3.51
N PRO A 96 -8.53 20.76 4.57
CA PRO A 96 -9.17 19.96 5.61
C PRO A 96 -10.37 19.12 5.10
N GLU A 97 -10.96 19.53 3.98
CA GLU A 97 -12.07 18.82 3.32
C GLU A 97 -11.67 17.45 2.74
N TRP A 98 -10.37 17.15 2.65
CA TRP A 98 -9.89 15.85 2.18
C TRP A 98 -9.77 14.81 3.29
N ALA A 99 -9.85 15.23 4.56
CA ALA A 99 -9.61 14.35 5.69
C ALA A 99 -10.72 13.30 5.89
N TYR A 100 -10.30 12.15 6.41
CA TYR A 100 -11.21 11.22 7.06
C TYR A 100 -11.80 11.88 8.32
N VAL A 101 -13.11 11.68 8.53
CA VAL A 101 -13.81 12.17 9.73
C VAL A 101 -14.58 10.99 10.34
N SER A 102 -14.31 10.67 11.59
CA SER A 102 -14.97 9.58 12.31
C SER A 102 -16.46 9.89 12.58
N PRO A 103 -17.29 8.91 12.99
CA PRO A 103 -18.66 9.15 13.43
C PRO A 103 -18.79 10.12 14.60
N LYS A 104 -17.71 10.32 15.36
CA LYS A 104 -17.63 11.29 16.47
C LYS A 104 -17.22 12.70 16.02
N GLY A 105 -16.93 12.90 14.73
CA GLY A 105 -16.44 14.17 14.19
C GLY A 105 -14.93 14.38 14.36
N GLU A 106 -14.18 13.34 14.70
CA GLU A 106 -12.74 13.40 14.95
C GLU A 106 -11.96 13.02 13.68
N ILE A 107 -10.79 13.64 13.46
CA ILE A 107 -9.80 13.21 12.45
C ILE A 107 -8.86 12.18 13.07
N ILE A 108 -8.17 11.41 12.22
CA ILE A 108 -7.07 10.56 12.65
C ILE A 108 -5.77 11.30 12.37
N ASP A 109 -5.06 11.66 13.43
CA ASP A 109 -3.70 12.20 13.40
C ASP A 109 -2.74 11.17 13.97
N TYR A 110 -1.91 10.60 13.11
CA TYR A 110 -0.86 9.67 13.50
C TYR A 110 0.51 10.38 13.41
N HIS A 111 0.90 11.04 14.51
CA HIS A 111 2.19 11.76 14.62
C HIS A 111 2.41 12.83 13.51
N GLY A 112 1.39 13.63 13.23
CA GLY A 112 1.42 14.65 12.19
C GLY A 112 1.16 14.14 10.76
N LEU A 113 0.74 12.88 10.64
CA LEU A 113 0.21 12.28 9.43
C LEU A 113 -1.32 12.17 9.55
N ILE A 114 -2.01 13.01 8.81
CA ILE A 114 -3.47 13.08 8.83
C ILE A 114 -4.05 12.14 7.80
N HIS A 115 -4.98 11.28 8.22
CA HIS A 115 -5.62 10.33 7.31
C HIS A 115 -6.59 11.01 6.35
N MET A 116 -6.48 10.67 5.07
CA MET A 116 -7.31 11.23 4.00
C MET A 116 -8.51 10.34 3.72
N CYS A 117 -9.65 10.96 3.47
CA CYS A 117 -10.82 10.21 3.03
C CYS A 117 -10.58 9.55 1.67
N PHE A 118 -10.95 8.28 1.53
CA PHE A 118 -10.82 7.55 0.27
C PHE A 118 -11.62 8.20 -0.88
N ASN A 119 -12.76 8.82 -0.57
CA ASN A 119 -13.62 9.49 -1.55
C ASN A 119 -13.30 10.98 -1.75
N SER A 120 -12.20 11.48 -1.17
CA SER A 120 -11.76 12.86 -1.36
C SER A 120 -11.08 13.07 -2.72
N ASP A 121 -11.06 14.32 -3.18
CA ASP A 121 -10.35 14.71 -4.39
C ASP A 121 -8.85 14.39 -4.31
N TYR A 122 -8.27 14.37 -3.11
CA TYR A 122 -6.87 13.95 -2.93
C TYR A 122 -6.64 12.53 -3.46
N GLN A 123 -7.44 11.55 -3.01
CA GLN A 123 -7.26 10.18 -3.48
C GLN A 123 -7.85 9.96 -4.88
N GLN A 124 -8.98 10.57 -5.21
CA GLN A 124 -9.68 10.30 -6.47
C GLN A 124 -9.10 11.05 -7.68
N LYS A 125 -8.33 12.14 -7.47
CA LYS A 125 -7.77 12.97 -8.55
C LYS A 125 -6.27 13.18 -8.38
N ILE A 126 -5.83 13.81 -7.27
CA ILE A 126 -4.42 14.16 -7.06
C ILE A 126 -3.52 12.91 -7.05
N ALA A 127 -3.96 11.83 -6.43
CA ALA A 127 -3.23 10.56 -6.45
C ALA A 127 -3.00 10.02 -7.87
N LEU A 128 -3.97 10.19 -8.78
CA LEU A 128 -3.83 9.78 -10.18
C LEU A 128 -2.79 10.63 -10.92
N ASP A 129 -2.74 11.93 -10.65
CA ASP A 129 -1.72 12.81 -11.24
C ASP A 129 -0.31 12.44 -10.72
N ILE A 130 -0.18 12.13 -9.42
CA ILE A 130 1.08 11.65 -8.84
C ILE A 130 1.49 10.31 -9.45
N ILE A 131 0.56 9.37 -9.62
CA ILE A 131 0.83 8.08 -10.27
C ILE A 131 1.31 8.30 -11.71
N ARG A 132 0.67 9.19 -12.46
CA ARG A 132 1.08 9.53 -13.82
C ARG A 132 2.51 10.08 -13.86
N GLU A 133 2.85 10.98 -12.96
CA GLU A 133 4.21 11.53 -12.83
C GLU A 133 5.22 10.43 -12.51
N ILE A 134 4.91 9.53 -11.56
CA ILE A 134 5.78 8.39 -11.22
C ILE A 134 6.01 7.49 -12.43
N ILE A 135 4.98 7.16 -13.19
CA ILE A 135 5.11 6.31 -14.38
C ILE A 135 6.04 6.97 -15.40
N ARG A 136 5.91 8.28 -15.63
CA ARG A 136 6.71 9.02 -16.63
C ARG A 136 8.16 9.26 -16.17
N ASP A 137 8.34 9.70 -14.92
CA ASP A 137 9.64 10.22 -14.45
C ASP A 137 10.51 9.14 -13.79
N ILE A 138 9.88 8.16 -13.14
CA ILE A 138 10.56 7.05 -12.47
C ILE A 138 10.58 5.81 -13.36
N ASN A 139 9.54 5.64 -14.18
CA ASN A 139 9.37 4.52 -15.11
C ASN A 139 9.56 3.14 -14.46
N PRO A 140 8.80 2.79 -13.40
CA PRO A 140 8.93 1.50 -12.73
C PRO A 140 8.40 0.34 -13.58
N ASP A 141 8.71 -0.91 -13.20
CA ASP A 141 8.14 -2.11 -13.82
C ASP A 141 6.73 -2.43 -13.26
N GLY A 142 6.35 -1.81 -12.15
CA GLY A 142 5.03 -1.95 -11.57
C GLY A 142 4.72 -0.90 -10.51
N LEU A 143 3.46 -0.88 -10.11
CA LEU A 143 2.92 -0.01 -9.06
C LEU A 143 2.30 -0.87 -7.95
N PHE A 144 2.65 -0.61 -6.70
CA PHE A 144 2.05 -1.19 -5.52
C PHE A 144 1.33 -0.11 -4.71
N LEU A 145 0.00 -0.20 -4.65
CA LEU A 145 -0.84 0.72 -3.89
C LEU A 145 -0.97 0.22 -2.45
N ASN A 146 -0.25 0.86 -1.54
CA ASN A 146 -0.33 0.58 -0.12
C ASN A 146 -1.53 1.27 0.52
N MET A 147 -2.14 0.65 1.53
CA MET A 147 -3.26 1.22 2.30
C MET A 147 -4.40 1.77 1.42
N GLY A 148 -4.65 1.13 0.28
CA GLY A 148 -5.71 1.51 -0.64
C GLY A 148 -7.12 1.32 -0.04
N GLY A 149 -8.09 2.04 -0.55
CA GLY A 149 -9.47 1.91 -0.14
C GLY A 149 -9.75 2.42 1.28
N TYR A 150 -10.59 1.69 2.00
CA TYR A 150 -11.09 2.10 3.31
C TYR A 150 -10.17 1.77 4.49
N SER A 151 -8.97 1.27 4.24
CA SER A 151 -7.91 1.11 5.26
C SER A 151 -7.54 2.43 5.94
N VAL A 152 -7.87 3.57 5.35
CA VAL A 152 -7.73 4.92 5.94
C VAL A 152 -8.44 5.10 7.28
N ALA A 153 -9.46 4.30 7.58
CA ALA A 153 -10.19 4.34 8.85
C ALA A 153 -9.46 3.65 10.02
N LEU A 154 -8.29 3.05 9.77
CA LEU A 154 -7.50 2.35 10.78
C LEU A 154 -6.45 3.28 11.40
N ASP A 155 -6.64 3.63 12.67
CA ASP A 155 -5.60 4.23 13.51
C ASP A 155 -4.76 3.11 14.14
N TYR A 156 -3.45 3.12 13.91
CA TYR A 156 -2.56 2.07 14.43
C TYR A 156 -2.48 2.02 15.96
N THR A 157 -2.88 3.09 16.65
CA THR A 157 -2.85 3.17 18.12
C THR A 157 -4.21 2.88 18.77
N LYS A 158 -5.31 3.10 18.03
CA LYS A 158 -6.67 3.05 18.55
C LYS A 158 -7.57 2.02 17.84
N GLY A 159 -7.04 1.40 16.77
CA GLY A 159 -7.81 0.48 15.95
C GLY A 159 -8.76 1.18 14.96
N TYR A 160 -9.77 0.48 14.51
CA TYR A 160 -10.75 0.98 13.56
C TYR A 160 -11.59 2.11 14.15
N GLN A 161 -11.72 3.21 13.41
CA GLN A 161 -12.36 4.45 13.86
C GLN A 161 -13.78 4.67 13.31
N GLY A 162 -14.33 3.69 12.59
CA GLY A 162 -15.70 3.70 12.09
C GLY A 162 -15.85 4.21 10.66
N ILE A 163 -17.08 4.38 10.24
CA ILE A 163 -17.46 4.83 8.89
C ILE A 163 -17.14 6.31 8.72
N CYS A 164 -16.36 6.66 7.69
CA CYS A 164 -16.04 8.06 7.40
C CYS A 164 -17.29 8.91 7.16
N GLN A 165 -17.48 9.94 7.97
CA GLN A 165 -18.63 10.86 7.94
C GLN A 165 -18.31 12.21 7.28
N CYS A 166 -17.22 12.31 6.50
CA CYS A 166 -16.94 13.55 5.77
C CYS A 166 -17.98 13.84 4.69
N GLU A 167 -18.01 15.06 4.19
CA GLU A 167 -18.97 15.48 3.17
C GLU A 167 -18.84 14.67 1.87
N ASN A 168 -17.59 14.34 1.45
CA ASN A 168 -17.37 13.53 0.25
C ASN A 168 -18.04 12.16 0.33
N CYS A 169 -17.94 11.46 1.47
CA CYS A 169 -18.57 10.16 1.66
C CYS A 169 -20.09 10.29 1.70
N ARG A 170 -20.62 11.25 2.47
CA ARG A 170 -22.07 11.46 2.59
C ARG A 170 -22.70 11.80 1.26
N LYS A 171 -22.11 12.76 0.53
CA LYS A 171 -22.61 13.15 -0.78
C LYS A 171 -22.58 11.99 -1.79
N ARG A 172 -21.45 11.29 -1.90
CA ARG A 172 -21.30 10.20 -2.86
C ARG A 172 -22.21 9.02 -2.57
N PHE A 173 -22.40 8.69 -1.28
CA PHE A 173 -23.33 7.64 -0.86
C PHE A 173 -24.78 8.01 -1.19
N HIS A 174 -25.17 9.25 -0.89
CA HIS A 174 -26.50 9.76 -1.23
C HIS A 174 -26.73 9.79 -2.75
N ASP A 175 -25.76 10.23 -3.54
CA ASP A 175 -25.86 10.28 -5.00
C ASP A 175 -26.06 8.87 -5.60
N LEU A 176 -25.46 7.82 -5.02
CA LEU A 176 -25.58 6.44 -5.48
C LEU A 176 -26.89 5.74 -5.05
N PHE A 177 -27.35 6.00 -3.82
CA PHE A 177 -28.42 5.21 -3.22
C PHE A 177 -29.67 6.02 -2.82
N GLY A 178 -29.60 7.35 -2.82
CA GLY A 178 -30.65 8.23 -2.29
C GLY A 178 -30.86 8.08 -0.77
N LEU A 179 -29.87 7.56 -0.04
CA LEU A 179 -29.94 7.25 1.38
C LEU A 179 -28.91 8.07 2.16
N GLU A 180 -29.16 8.24 3.46
CA GLU A 180 -28.18 8.78 4.39
C GLU A 180 -27.10 7.74 4.70
N LEU A 181 -25.84 8.19 4.78
CA LEU A 181 -24.70 7.33 5.12
C LEU A 181 -24.84 6.79 6.56
N PRO A 182 -24.71 5.48 6.80
CA PRO A 182 -24.79 4.93 8.15
C PRO A 182 -23.63 5.41 9.03
N LYS A 183 -23.87 5.50 10.34
CA LYS A 183 -22.84 5.89 11.33
C LYS A 183 -22.23 4.70 12.06
N GLU A 184 -22.94 3.58 12.08
CA GLU A 184 -22.59 2.38 12.83
C GLU A 184 -22.36 1.21 11.88
N ASP A 185 -21.45 0.33 12.28
CA ASP A 185 -21.14 -0.93 11.58
C ASP A 185 -22.08 -2.02 12.08
N ASP A 186 -23.36 -1.94 11.71
CA ASP A 186 -24.38 -2.92 12.07
C ASP A 186 -24.68 -3.87 10.87
N PRO A 187 -24.22 -5.12 10.91
CA PRO A 187 -24.47 -6.09 9.83
C PRO A 187 -25.94 -6.37 9.56
N ASP A 188 -26.82 -6.15 10.54
CA ASP A 188 -28.26 -6.39 10.40
C ASP A 188 -29.01 -5.16 9.83
N ASP A 189 -28.35 -3.99 9.76
CA ASP A 189 -28.92 -2.80 9.13
C ASP A 189 -28.85 -2.89 7.59
N PRO A 190 -29.97 -2.84 6.87
CA PRO A 190 -29.99 -2.83 5.40
C PRO A 190 -29.20 -1.64 4.80
N ILE A 191 -29.10 -0.51 5.49
CA ILE A 191 -28.33 0.66 5.03
C ILE A 191 -26.85 0.37 5.14
N TYR A 192 -26.40 -0.35 6.19
CA TYR A 192 -25.01 -0.81 6.29
C TYR A 192 -24.64 -1.81 5.18
N GLN A 193 -25.57 -2.68 4.74
CA GLN A 193 -25.34 -3.55 3.58
C GLN A 193 -25.14 -2.71 2.30
N LYS A 194 -25.86 -1.59 2.15
CA LYS A 194 -25.63 -0.63 1.05
C LYS A 194 -24.28 0.09 1.20
N TYR A 195 -23.82 0.32 2.42
CA TYR A 195 -22.46 0.86 2.63
C TYR A 195 -21.37 -0.16 2.20
N LYS A 196 -21.54 -1.45 2.41
CA LYS A 196 -20.62 -2.48 1.89
C LYS A 196 -20.60 -2.49 0.34
N GLU A 197 -21.78 -2.34 -0.27
CA GLU A 197 -21.89 -2.19 -1.73
C GLU A 197 -21.20 -0.90 -2.21
N PHE A 198 -21.37 0.22 -1.51
CA PHE A 198 -20.71 1.48 -1.76
C PHE A 198 -19.17 1.35 -1.73
N GLN A 199 -18.62 0.66 -0.73
CA GLN A 199 -17.19 0.40 -0.64
C GLN A 199 -16.69 -0.35 -1.88
N ASN A 200 -17.40 -1.40 -2.29
CA ASN A 200 -17.03 -2.19 -3.47
C ASN A 200 -17.08 -1.37 -4.76
N ILE A 201 -18.16 -0.60 -4.97
CA ILE A 201 -18.31 0.25 -6.15
C ILE A 201 -17.16 1.25 -6.24
N THR A 202 -16.92 2.00 -5.17
CA THR A 202 -15.94 3.09 -5.18
C THR A 202 -14.50 2.61 -5.28
N VAL A 203 -14.17 1.46 -4.68
CA VAL A 203 -12.85 0.84 -4.82
C VAL A 203 -12.62 0.32 -6.23
N ASN A 204 -13.63 -0.34 -6.82
CA ASN A 204 -13.54 -0.85 -8.18
C ASN A 204 -13.40 0.29 -9.21
N GLU A 205 -14.13 1.40 -9.03
CA GLU A 205 -13.99 2.59 -9.87
C GLU A 205 -12.58 3.19 -9.77
N TYR A 206 -12.03 3.31 -8.56
CA TYR A 206 -10.68 3.81 -8.35
C TYR A 206 -9.62 2.93 -9.02
N HIS A 207 -9.70 1.61 -8.82
CA HIS A 207 -8.81 0.66 -9.49
C HIS A 207 -8.94 0.71 -11.01
N LYS A 208 -10.16 0.85 -11.52
CA LYS A 208 -10.41 1.02 -12.96
C LYS A 208 -9.72 2.28 -13.49
N ASN A 209 -9.87 3.42 -12.79
CA ASN A 209 -9.23 4.68 -13.20
C ASN A 209 -7.70 4.55 -13.23
N ILE A 210 -7.10 3.88 -12.24
CA ILE A 210 -5.65 3.61 -12.24
C ILE A 210 -5.27 2.70 -13.42
N LYS A 211 -6.03 1.65 -13.71
CA LYS A 211 -5.74 0.76 -14.86
C LYS A 211 -5.85 1.46 -16.20
N GLU A 212 -6.83 2.33 -16.36
CA GLU A 212 -6.98 3.16 -17.56
C GLU A 212 -5.78 4.10 -17.72
N LEU A 213 -5.35 4.76 -16.64
CA LEU A 213 -4.16 5.59 -16.62
C LEU A 213 -2.89 4.79 -16.96
N ILE A 214 -2.73 3.59 -16.40
CA ILE A 214 -1.60 2.71 -16.71
C ILE A 214 -1.63 2.30 -18.19
N ALA A 215 -2.79 1.96 -18.73
CA ALA A 215 -2.92 1.60 -20.13
C ALA A 215 -2.55 2.75 -21.09
N GLU A 216 -2.82 3.99 -20.68
CA GLU A 216 -2.44 5.21 -21.44
C GLU A 216 -0.94 5.48 -21.38
N GLU A 217 -0.30 5.32 -20.20
CA GLU A 217 1.08 5.74 -19.96
C GLU A 217 2.11 4.64 -20.22
N ASN A 218 1.84 3.43 -19.74
CA ASN A 218 2.71 2.26 -19.90
C ASN A 218 1.91 0.95 -19.73
N PRO A 219 1.37 0.35 -20.81
CA PRO A 219 0.51 -0.83 -20.74
C PRO A 219 1.20 -2.10 -20.22
N GLU A 220 2.54 -2.14 -20.18
CA GLU A 220 3.31 -3.26 -19.64
C GLU A 220 3.51 -3.17 -18.12
N LEU A 221 3.12 -2.06 -17.49
CA LEU A 221 3.31 -1.84 -16.06
C LEU A 221 2.34 -2.70 -15.24
N LEU A 222 2.88 -3.44 -14.29
CA LEU A 222 2.09 -4.28 -13.39
C LEU A 222 1.42 -3.44 -12.30
N PHE A 223 0.17 -3.76 -11.97
CA PHE A 223 -0.55 -3.08 -10.90
C PHE A 223 -0.98 -4.04 -9.79
N PHE A 224 -0.39 -3.88 -8.62
CA PHE A 224 -0.79 -4.57 -7.38
C PHE A 224 -1.82 -3.72 -6.62
N PRO A 225 -3.00 -4.24 -6.25
CA PRO A 225 -3.37 -5.66 -6.08
C PRO A 225 -4.16 -6.27 -7.25
N ILE A 226 -4.19 -5.67 -8.43
CA ILE A 226 -5.07 -6.14 -9.50
C ILE A 226 -4.45 -7.29 -10.31
N ASP A 227 -3.20 -7.13 -10.75
CA ASP A 227 -2.52 -8.15 -11.57
C ASP A 227 -1.84 -9.22 -10.69
N MET A 228 -1.54 -8.87 -9.44
CA MET A 228 -1.01 -9.77 -8.42
C MET A 228 -1.74 -9.54 -7.09
N LEU A 229 -2.27 -10.61 -6.52
CA LEU A 229 -2.74 -10.63 -5.14
C LEU A 229 -1.55 -10.81 -4.21
N ARG A 230 -1.49 -10.06 -3.12
CA ARG A 230 -0.38 -10.10 -2.20
C ARG A 230 -0.85 -9.96 -0.76
N GLY A 231 -0.89 -11.09 -0.07
CA GLY A 231 -1.13 -11.15 1.38
C GLY A 231 0.15 -10.92 2.19
N GLU A 232 -0.01 -10.75 3.49
CA GLU A 232 1.09 -10.61 4.45
C GLU A 232 0.96 -11.64 5.56
N VAL A 233 2.09 -12.26 5.95
CA VAL A 233 2.17 -13.15 7.11
C VAL A 233 3.23 -12.63 8.08
N GLY A 234 2.82 -12.49 9.33
CA GLY A 234 3.66 -12.02 10.42
C GLY A 234 3.08 -12.45 11.77
N THR A 235 3.91 -12.56 12.79
CA THR A 235 3.53 -12.97 14.15
C THR A 235 2.43 -12.12 14.77
N PHE A 236 2.40 -10.83 14.43
CA PHE A 236 1.48 -9.86 15.02
C PHE A 236 0.08 -9.80 14.39
N PHE A 237 -0.13 -10.46 13.23
CA PHE A 237 -1.44 -10.44 12.56
C PHE A 237 -2.48 -11.37 13.20
N ASP A 238 -2.08 -12.30 14.03
CA ASP A 238 -2.93 -13.37 14.52
C ASP A 238 -3.22 -13.29 16.02
N GLY A 239 -3.40 -12.13 16.57
CA GLY A 239 -3.53 -11.81 18.00
C GLY A 239 -4.56 -12.59 18.84
N ALA A 240 -5.16 -13.65 18.34
CA ALA A 240 -6.12 -14.49 19.08
C ALA A 240 -5.79 -15.98 19.09
N ASP A 241 -4.90 -16.47 18.23
CA ASP A 241 -4.59 -17.91 18.15
C ASP A 241 -3.09 -18.13 17.87
N GLU A 242 -2.32 -18.26 18.93
CA GLU A 242 -0.85 -18.41 18.91
C GLU A 242 -0.35 -19.56 18.03
N ASN A 243 -1.20 -20.52 17.68
CA ASN A 243 -0.81 -21.69 16.89
C ASN A 243 -1.09 -21.52 15.39
N ASN A 244 -1.89 -20.56 14.98
CA ASN A 244 -2.37 -20.45 13.60
C ASN A 244 -1.38 -19.69 12.68
N TYR A 245 -0.57 -18.80 13.21
CA TYR A 245 0.38 -18.02 12.42
C TYR A 245 1.42 -18.87 11.68
N MET A 246 1.77 -20.04 12.23
CA MET A 246 2.76 -20.95 11.63
C MET A 246 2.34 -21.48 10.25
N TYR A 247 1.05 -21.59 9.98
CA TYR A 247 0.50 -22.10 8.71
C TYR A 247 -0.16 -21.03 7.85
N LYS A 248 -0.15 -19.79 8.30
CA LYS A 248 -0.85 -18.68 7.68
C LYS A 248 -0.38 -18.40 6.25
N GLY A 249 0.91 -18.57 5.97
CA GLY A 249 1.46 -18.46 4.62
C GLY A 249 0.82 -19.42 3.62
N SER A 250 0.63 -20.69 4.03
CA SER A 250 -0.06 -21.71 3.23
C SER A 250 -1.53 -21.39 3.04
N GLU A 251 -2.21 -20.96 4.11
CA GLU A 251 -3.64 -20.62 4.10
C GLU A 251 -3.91 -19.45 3.16
N LEU A 252 -3.24 -18.33 3.36
CA LEU A 252 -3.42 -17.12 2.55
C LEU A 252 -3.13 -17.36 1.08
N LEU A 253 -2.01 -18.02 0.77
CA LEU A 253 -1.67 -18.32 -0.62
C LEU A 253 -2.70 -19.20 -1.31
N LYS A 254 -3.20 -20.22 -0.63
CA LYS A 254 -4.29 -21.07 -1.16
C LYS A 254 -5.56 -20.26 -1.35
N LEU A 255 -5.94 -19.44 -0.36
CA LEU A 255 -7.11 -18.58 -0.45
C LEU A 255 -7.03 -17.68 -1.70
N GLU A 256 -5.93 -16.98 -1.91
CA GLU A 256 -5.72 -16.11 -3.08
C GLU A 256 -5.79 -16.90 -4.40
N LYS A 257 -5.07 -18.02 -4.50
CA LYS A 257 -5.05 -18.84 -5.70
C LYS A 257 -6.41 -19.44 -6.08
N TYR A 258 -7.19 -19.86 -5.09
CA TYR A 258 -8.49 -20.47 -5.35
C TYR A 258 -9.61 -19.43 -5.54
N SER A 259 -9.47 -18.25 -4.93
CA SER A 259 -10.44 -17.16 -5.11
C SER A 259 -10.28 -16.44 -6.42
N SER A 260 -9.08 -16.40 -6.99
CA SER A 260 -8.78 -15.70 -8.25
C SER A 260 -7.69 -16.47 -9.02
N PRO A 261 -8.05 -17.65 -9.60
CA PRO A 261 -7.08 -18.54 -10.24
C PRO A 261 -6.40 -17.94 -11.48
N GLU A 262 -6.99 -16.90 -12.04
CA GLU A 262 -6.45 -16.15 -13.18
C GLU A 262 -5.34 -15.15 -12.79
N LYS A 263 -5.19 -14.86 -11.48
CA LYS A 263 -4.21 -13.90 -10.97
C LYS A 263 -2.97 -14.59 -10.43
N VAL A 264 -1.89 -13.86 -10.44
CA VAL A 264 -0.68 -14.26 -9.72
C VAL A 264 -0.91 -14.00 -8.22
N ALA A 265 -0.63 -15.01 -7.39
CA ALA A 265 -0.77 -14.93 -5.95
C ALA A 265 0.60 -14.95 -5.26
N SER A 266 0.78 -14.08 -4.29
CA SER A 266 1.96 -13.98 -3.43
C SER A 266 1.56 -13.74 -1.99
N VAL A 267 2.37 -14.25 -1.08
CA VAL A 267 2.30 -13.89 0.34
C VAL A 267 3.68 -13.44 0.77
N THR A 268 3.79 -12.27 1.38
CA THR A 268 5.07 -11.78 1.88
C THR A 268 5.30 -12.21 3.31
N SER A 269 6.52 -12.66 3.62
CA SER A 269 6.95 -12.89 4.99
C SER A 269 7.49 -11.62 5.61
N VAL A 270 6.84 -11.17 6.69
CA VAL A 270 7.24 -9.98 7.44
C VAL A 270 8.38 -10.33 8.40
N ASP A 271 9.47 -9.54 8.40
CA ASP A 271 10.70 -9.82 9.17
C ASP A 271 10.69 -9.26 10.60
N PHE A 272 9.70 -8.55 11.03
CA PHE A 272 9.65 -8.01 12.39
C PHE A 272 8.58 -8.72 13.25
N ILE A 273 8.82 -8.78 14.55
CA ILE A 273 7.98 -9.51 15.50
C ILE A 273 6.61 -8.82 15.68
N ASP A 274 6.59 -7.48 15.76
CA ASP A 274 5.40 -6.68 16.01
C ASP A 274 5.54 -5.28 15.41
N MET A 275 4.42 -4.62 15.12
CA MET A 275 4.38 -3.23 14.64
C MET A 275 5.14 -2.25 15.53
N TRP A 276 5.17 -2.52 16.85
CA TRP A 276 5.89 -1.72 17.85
C TRP A 276 7.36 -2.12 17.99
N TYR A 277 7.74 -3.31 17.52
CA TYR A 277 9.07 -3.90 17.64
C TYR A 277 9.69 -4.18 16.26
N ARG A 278 9.61 -3.19 15.35
CA ARG A 278 10.13 -3.30 13.98
C ARG A 278 11.66 -3.48 13.90
N HIS A 279 12.37 -3.31 15.01
CA HIS A 279 13.82 -3.54 15.09
C HIS A 279 14.18 -4.95 15.58
N ALA A 280 13.18 -5.75 15.94
CA ALA A 280 13.38 -7.12 16.37
C ALA A 280 12.96 -8.06 15.23
N ALA A 281 13.95 -8.68 14.60
CA ALA A 281 13.73 -9.62 13.51
C ALA A 281 13.09 -10.92 13.99
N VAL A 282 12.29 -11.52 13.14
CA VAL A 282 11.81 -12.90 13.27
C VAL A 282 12.98 -13.87 13.10
N SER A 283 12.94 -15.03 13.73
CA SER A 283 14.01 -16.01 13.61
C SER A 283 14.21 -16.47 12.15
N PRO A 284 15.45 -16.71 11.70
CA PRO A 284 15.69 -17.23 10.35
C PRO A 284 14.92 -18.52 10.04
N ASN A 285 14.80 -19.44 11.01
CA ASN A 285 14.05 -20.70 10.83
C ASN A 285 12.57 -20.45 10.56
N GLU A 286 11.98 -19.44 11.21
CA GLU A 286 10.59 -19.07 10.97
C GLU A 286 10.41 -18.45 9.58
N GLN A 287 11.34 -17.60 9.15
CA GLN A 287 11.36 -17.06 7.80
C GLN A 287 11.48 -18.17 6.75
N GLU A 288 12.39 -19.12 6.93
CA GLU A 288 12.53 -20.28 6.05
C GLU A 288 11.25 -21.09 5.97
N LEU A 289 10.58 -21.36 7.13
CA LEU A 289 9.31 -22.07 7.15
C LEU A 289 8.23 -21.35 6.34
N ARG A 290 8.07 -20.05 6.52
CA ARG A 290 7.09 -19.23 5.79
C ARG A 290 7.37 -19.23 4.28
N LEU A 291 8.62 -18.99 3.87
CA LEU A 291 9.02 -19.01 2.46
C LEU A 291 8.84 -20.42 1.85
N ALA A 292 9.18 -21.48 2.58
CA ALA A 292 8.96 -22.86 2.14
C ALA A 292 7.46 -23.18 1.94
N GLN A 293 6.59 -22.67 2.81
CA GLN A 293 5.14 -22.80 2.64
C GLN A 293 4.65 -22.10 1.36
N MET A 294 5.17 -20.89 1.06
CA MET A 294 4.82 -20.20 -0.17
C MET A 294 5.24 -20.99 -1.40
N LEU A 295 6.48 -21.45 -1.44
CA LEU A 295 7.01 -22.23 -2.56
C LEU A 295 6.28 -23.56 -2.74
N SER A 296 6.02 -24.31 -1.65
CA SER A 296 5.34 -25.62 -1.70
C SER A 296 3.88 -25.53 -2.15
N ASN A 297 3.24 -24.39 -1.99
CA ASN A 297 1.87 -24.13 -2.46
C ASN A 297 1.83 -23.43 -3.84
N GLY A 298 2.97 -23.35 -4.55
CA GLY A 298 3.07 -22.82 -5.90
C GLY A 298 3.01 -21.31 -5.99
N GLY A 299 3.44 -20.63 -4.93
CA GLY A 299 3.80 -19.21 -4.91
C GLY A 299 5.28 -19.03 -5.19
N PHE A 300 5.83 -17.90 -4.76
CA PHE A 300 7.24 -17.56 -4.88
C PHE A 300 7.74 -16.85 -3.62
N ALA A 301 9.06 -16.72 -3.47
CA ALA A 301 9.66 -16.06 -2.32
C ALA A 301 9.35 -14.56 -2.34
N ASP A 302 8.72 -14.08 -1.28
CA ASP A 302 8.37 -12.69 -1.07
C ASP A 302 8.68 -12.32 0.39
N PHE A 303 9.55 -11.34 0.57
CA PHE A 303 10.13 -10.97 1.85
C PHE A 303 9.97 -9.47 2.10
N TYR A 304 9.67 -9.11 3.36
CA TYR A 304 9.38 -7.71 3.74
C TYR A 304 10.00 -7.33 5.08
#